data_92eec0594293048f473277850e7aa6be
#
_entry.id   92eec0594293048f473277850e7aa6be
#
_cell.length_a   1.000
_cell.length_b   1.000
_cell.length_c   1.000
_cell.angle_alpha   90.00
_cell.angle_beta   90.00
_cell.angle_gamma   90.00
#
_symmetry.space_group_name_H-M   'P 1'
#
loop_
_entity.id
_entity.type
_entity.pdbx_description
1 polymer ?
#
loop_
_entity_poly.entity_id
_entity_poly.type
_entity_poly.pdbx_seq_one_letter_code
_entity_poly.pdbx_strand_id
1 'polypeptide(L)'
;MVLRIETELYLKRLIVGGMDRVYEVGRIFRNEGMDPKHNPEFTTIELYQAFTDFHGMMDLVEELYKRLALKVCGSMEITYQGKQIDLGHWERLTMVEAVKKYSGVDFNDWKTDEDAIAAAKEHHVELPEVPTKGAILAEFFDAFVEDKLIQPTFIYDYPVEISPLAKRKPDDPAFTERFEYFIDCTEYGNAFSELNDPIDQKARFERQVAERKAIEPNCKAQVDYDYVTALEYGLPPTGGLGFGVDRLVMLLTDSASIRDVLLFPTMKTLDPKKAENKAEKAAVNGSAEDATVSAPSVQIDLSKVKIEPLFADDVDFETFSKSDFRVVKIEACEAVPKSKKLLKFTLNDGTDRKRTILSGIHEYYEPEELVGKTCVAITNLPPRKMMGIDSEGMLISAVYEYDGREGLNLLMLDDSIPAGAKLY
;
A
#
# COMPACT_ATOMS: atom_id res chain seq x y z
N MET A 1 -16.64 -12.07 18.22
CA MET A 1 -17.08 -11.89 16.84
C MET A 1 -15.83 -11.57 16.02
N VAL A 2 -15.63 -12.26 14.91
CA VAL A 2 -14.49 -12.01 14.00
C VAL A 2 -15.07 -11.50 12.69
N LEU A 3 -14.49 -10.42 12.14
CA LEU A 3 -14.86 -9.91 10.82
C LEU A 3 -14.18 -10.76 9.75
N ARG A 4 -14.87 -11.00 8.65
CA ARG A 4 -14.35 -11.82 7.55
C ARG A 4 -13.30 -11.05 6.74
N ILE A 5 -12.16 -11.68 6.51
CA ILE A 5 -11.10 -11.17 5.64
C ILE A 5 -11.20 -11.72 4.21
N GLU A 6 -11.96 -12.83 4.04
CA GLU A 6 -12.23 -13.52 2.78
C GLU A 6 -13.41 -14.47 2.92
N THR A 7 -13.96 -14.96 1.80
CA THR A 7 -15.06 -15.95 1.77
C THR A 7 -14.68 -17.26 1.05
N GLU A 8 -13.48 -17.33 0.51
CA GLU A 8 -12.95 -18.39 -0.34
C GLU A 8 -13.24 -19.82 0.19
N LEU A 9 -12.75 -20.12 1.40
CA LEU A 9 -12.85 -21.50 1.92
C LEU A 9 -14.28 -21.94 2.19
N TYR A 10 -15.20 -21.01 2.46
CA TYR A 10 -16.62 -21.32 2.63
C TYR A 10 -17.29 -21.66 1.30
N LEU A 11 -16.99 -20.90 0.24
CA LEU A 11 -17.55 -21.12 -1.10
C LEU A 11 -17.05 -22.42 -1.73
N LYS A 12 -15.77 -22.75 -1.52
CA LYS A 12 -15.21 -24.05 -1.96
C LYS A 12 -15.92 -25.25 -1.29
N ARG A 13 -16.28 -25.13 -0.01
CA ARG A 13 -17.09 -26.19 0.66
C ARG A 13 -18.46 -26.38 0.03
N LEU A 14 -19.06 -25.34 -0.53
CA LEU A 14 -20.33 -25.45 -1.27
C LEU A 14 -20.14 -26.21 -2.59
N ILE A 15 -19.01 -26.00 -3.28
CA ILE A 15 -18.65 -26.78 -4.47
C ILE A 15 -18.45 -28.27 -4.10
N VAL A 16 -17.72 -28.56 -3.01
CA VAL A 16 -17.60 -29.93 -2.47
C VAL A 16 -18.97 -30.53 -2.16
N GLY A 17 -19.90 -29.70 -1.66
CA GLY A 17 -21.28 -30.09 -1.39
C GLY A 17 -22.15 -30.32 -2.63
N GLY A 18 -21.59 -30.17 -3.85
CA GLY A 18 -22.26 -30.47 -5.11
C GLY A 18 -22.92 -29.28 -5.82
N MET A 19 -22.58 -28.06 -5.44
CA MET A 19 -22.98 -26.86 -6.21
C MET A 19 -22.02 -26.67 -7.38
N ASP A 20 -22.54 -26.53 -8.60
CA ASP A 20 -21.71 -26.33 -9.79
C ASP A 20 -21.11 -24.92 -9.88
N ARG A 21 -21.83 -23.91 -9.39
CA ARG A 21 -21.44 -22.52 -9.43
C ARG A 21 -21.90 -21.80 -8.18
N VAL A 22 -21.01 -21.05 -7.57
CA VAL A 22 -21.30 -20.25 -6.39
C VAL A 22 -20.63 -18.89 -6.51
N TYR A 23 -21.25 -17.86 -5.93
CA TYR A 23 -20.60 -16.57 -5.75
C TYR A 23 -21.14 -15.88 -4.50
N GLU A 24 -20.33 -15.01 -3.93
CA GLU A 24 -20.74 -14.08 -2.88
C GLU A 24 -20.25 -12.68 -3.22
N VAL A 25 -21.12 -11.68 -3.04
CA VAL A 25 -20.79 -10.27 -3.09
C VAL A 25 -20.92 -9.74 -1.69
N GLY A 26 -19.84 -9.26 -1.10
CA GLY A 26 -19.89 -8.87 0.30
C GLY A 26 -18.76 -7.94 0.74
N ARG A 27 -18.96 -7.38 1.94
CA ARG A 27 -17.92 -6.60 2.61
C ARG A 27 -16.87 -7.50 3.23
N ILE A 28 -15.62 -7.16 2.93
CA ILE A 28 -14.42 -7.78 3.48
C ILE A 28 -13.69 -6.74 4.33
N PHE A 29 -13.04 -7.21 5.40
CA PHE A 29 -12.39 -6.37 6.40
C PHE A 29 -10.94 -6.78 6.54
N ARG A 30 -10.01 -5.88 6.20
CA ARG A 30 -8.57 -6.09 6.34
C ARG A 30 -7.95 -4.92 7.09
N ASN A 31 -6.96 -5.21 7.93
CA ASN A 31 -6.24 -4.17 8.68
C ASN A 31 -5.14 -3.55 7.80
N GLU A 32 -5.56 -2.91 6.74
CA GLU A 32 -4.69 -2.20 5.81
C GLU A 32 -4.71 -0.69 6.07
N GLY A 33 -3.69 0.01 5.60
CA GLY A 33 -3.66 1.48 5.62
C GLY A 33 -4.78 2.07 4.77
N MET A 34 -5.13 3.33 5.02
CA MET A 34 -6.09 4.07 4.20
C MET A 34 -5.34 4.96 3.23
N ASP A 35 -5.40 4.63 1.94
CA ASP A 35 -4.86 5.41 0.84
C ASP A 35 -5.91 5.57 -0.30
N PRO A 36 -5.59 6.16 -1.45
CA PRO A 36 -6.54 6.27 -2.56
C PRO A 36 -7.05 4.94 -3.10
N LYS A 37 -6.26 3.85 -3.01
CA LYS A 37 -6.59 2.53 -3.56
C LYS A 37 -7.09 1.54 -2.49
N HIS A 38 -6.87 1.82 -1.19
CA HIS A 38 -7.15 0.92 -0.07
C HIS A 38 -8.07 1.55 0.98
N ASN A 39 -8.98 0.72 1.48
CA ASN A 39 -9.86 1.04 2.61
C ASN A 39 -9.99 -0.19 3.51
N PRO A 40 -10.03 -0.07 4.85
CA PRO A 40 -10.14 -1.21 5.77
C PRO A 40 -11.35 -2.09 5.57
N GLU A 41 -12.42 -1.56 4.99
CA GLU A 41 -13.57 -2.30 4.50
C GLU A 41 -13.78 -1.99 3.02
N PHE A 42 -14.02 -3.02 2.22
CA PHE A 42 -14.24 -2.90 0.79
C PHE A 42 -15.15 -4.04 0.31
N THR A 43 -15.71 -3.89 -0.88
CA THR A 43 -16.60 -4.90 -1.46
C THR A 43 -15.83 -5.77 -2.45
N THR A 44 -15.93 -7.09 -2.27
CA THR A 44 -15.41 -8.07 -3.23
C THR A 44 -16.53 -8.90 -3.82
N ILE A 45 -16.26 -9.50 -4.97
CA ILE A 45 -16.95 -10.68 -5.48
C ILE A 45 -15.95 -11.81 -5.45
N GLU A 46 -16.36 -12.91 -4.85
CA GLU A 46 -15.69 -14.21 -4.93
C GLU A 46 -16.62 -15.18 -5.65
N LEU A 47 -16.13 -15.90 -6.63
CA LEU A 47 -16.91 -16.86 -7.39
C LEU A 47 -16.10 -18.12 -7.72
N TYR A 48 -16.79 -19.26 -7.76
CA TYR A 48 -16.19 -20.57 -8.03
C TYR A 48 -17.11 -21.33 -8.98
N GLN A 49 -16.49 -22.00 -9.95
CA GLN A 49 -17.20 -22.84 -10.92
C GLN A 49 -16.49 -24.18 -11.04
N ALA A 50 -17.25 -25.25 -10.83
CA ALA A 50 -16.80 -26.62 -11.09
C ALA A 50 -16.62 -26.90 -12.60
N PHE A 51 -15.72 -27.82 -12.92
CA PHE A 51 -15.43 -28.30 -14.27
C PHE A 51 -14.89 -27.22 -15.22
N THR A 52 -14.11 -26.29 -14.65
CA THR A 52 -13.34 -25.28 -15.38
C THR A 52 -11.96 -25.13 -14.75
N ASP A 53 -11.13 -24.28 -15.33
CA ASP A 53 -9.77 -23.99 -14.92
C ASP A 53 -9.49 -22.48 -14.94
N PHE A 54 -8.24 -22.07 -14.69
CA PHE A 54 -7.83 -20.68 -14.70
C PHE A 54 -7.96 -19.99 -16.06
N HIS A 55 -7.86 -20.73 -17.18
CA HIS A 55 -8.12 -20.17 -18.53
C HIS A 55 -9.59 -19.78 -18.68
N GLY A 56 -10.50 -20.65 -18.21
CA GLY A 56 -11.93 -20.32 -18.19
C GLY A 56 -12.24 -19.10 -17.31
N MET A 57 -11.47 -18.89 -16.23
CA MET A 57 -11.57 -17.68 -15.42
C MET A 57 -11.01 -16.44 -16.15
N MET A 58 -9.92 -16.53 -16.91
CA MET A 58 -9.43 -15.44 -17.78
C MET A 58 -10.49 -15.01 -18.78
N ASP A 59 -11.11 -15.98 -19.47
CA ASP A 59 -12.15 -15.69 -20.45
C ASP A 59 -13.38 -15.04 -19.80
N LEU A 60 -13.74 -15.46 -18.59
CA LEU A 60 -14.82 -14.85 -17.81
C LEU A 60 -14.51 -13.39 -17.44
N VAL A 61 -13.30 -13.10 -16.97
CA VAL A 61 -12.86 -11.74 -16.64
C VAL A 61 -12.91 -10.86 -17.88
N GLU A 62 -12.32 -11.30 -18.97
CA GLU A 62 -12.26 -10.55 -20.22
C GLU A 62 -13.67 -10.21 -20.73
N GLU A 63 -14.58 -11.19 -20.76
CA GLU A 63 -15.96 -10.98 -21.19
C GLU A 63 -16.74 -10.07 -20.22
N LEU A 64 -16.52 -10.21 -18.91
CA LEU A 64 -17.17 -9.39 -17.88
C LEU A 64 -16.79 -7.90 -18.07
N TYR A 65 -15.50 -7.61 -18.20
CA TYR A 65 -15.03 -6.23 -18.35
C TYR A 65 -15.49 -5.59 -19.66
N LYS A 66 -15.45 -6.33 -20.78
CA LYS A 66 -15.98 -5.89 -22.07
C LYS A 66 -17.47 -5.54 -21.99
N ARG A 67 -18.28 -6.41 -21.39
CA ARG A 67 -19.72 -6.16 -21.21
C ARG A 67 -20.02 -4.97 -20.33
N LEU A 68 -19.28 -4.83 -19.22
CA LEU A 68 -19.48 -3.72 -18.29
C LEU A 68 -19.07 -2.39 -18.93
N ALA A 69 -17.93 -2.35 -19.63
CA ALA A 69 -17.48 -1.15 -20.34
C ALA A 69 -18.52 -0.70 -21.38
N LEU A 70 -19.01 -1.61 -22.22
CA LEU A 70 -20.05 -1.29 -23.20
C LEU A 70 -21.35 -0.85 -22.54
N LYS A 71 -21.76 -1.48 -21.43
CA LYS A 71 -23.03 -1.16 -20.77
C LYS A 71 -23.00 0.15 -19.99
N VAL A 72 -21.89 0.46 -19.35
CA VAL A 72 -21.73 1.62 -18.45
C VAL A 72 -21.16 2.82 -19.20
N CYS A 73 -20.08 2.60 -19.95
CA CYS A 73 -19.36 3.68 -20.64
C CYS A 73 -19.77 3.84 -22.12
N GLY A 74 -20.45 2.85 -22.71
CA GLY A 74 -20.84 2.86 -24.13
C GLY A 74 -19.70 2.51 -25.09
N SER A 75 -18.49 2.22 -24.59
CA SER A 75 -17.29 1.86 -25.35
C SER A 75 -16.42 0.89 -24.56
N MET A 76 -15.60 0.08 -25.26
CA MET A 76 -14.52 -0.69 -24.63
C MET A 76 -13.25 0.16 -24.43
N GLU A 77 -13.09 1.23 -25.20
CA GLU A 77 -12.05 2.23 -24.96
C GLU A 77 -12.58 3.27 -23.99
N ILE A 78 -11.93 3.39 -22.83
CA ILE A 78 -12.30 4.34 -21.77
C ILE A 78 -11.14 5.25 -21.43
N THR A 79 -11.42 6.40 -20.84
CA THR A 79 -10.39 7.24 -20.24
C THR A 79 -10.43 7.06 -18.74
N TYR A 80 -9.29 6.71 -18.14
CA TYR A 80 -9.13 6.60 -16.69
C TYR A 80 -7.91 7.40 -16.24
N GLN A 81 -8.14 8.37 -15.36
CA GLN A 81 -7.11 9.30 -14.84
C GLN A 81 -6.23 9.90 -15.95
N GLY A 82 -6.88 10.29 -17.07
CA GLY A 82 -6.22 10.88 -18.24
C GLY A 82 -5.53 9.90 -19.19
N LYS A 83 -5.51 8.59 -18.88
CA LYS A 83 -4.94 7.54 -19.70
C LYS A 83 -6.02 6.85 -20.54
N GLN A 84 -5.72 6.48 -21.77
CA GLN A 84 -6.60 5.68 -22.63
C GLN A 84 -6.41 4.20 -22.28
N ILE A 85 -7.47 3.52 -21.88
CA ILE A 85 -7.49 2.10 -21.52
C ILE A 85 -8.41 1.37 -22.50
N ASP A 86 -7.89 0.35 -23.19
CA ASP A 86 -8.65 -0.51 -24.08
C ASP A 86 -9.04 -1.83 -23.37
N LEU A 87 -10.25 -1.88 -22.85
CA LEU A 87 -10.81 -3.09 -22.21
C LEU A 87 -11.21 -4.18 -23.24
N GLY A 88 -11.14 -3.87 -24.52
CA GLY A 88 -11.38 -4.82 -25.62
C GLY A 88 -10.19 -5.74 -25.91
N HIS A 89 -8.98 -5.34 -25.49
CA HIS A 89 -7.75 -6.11 -25.74
C HIS A 89 -6.99 -6.37 -24.44
N TRP A 90 -6.63 -7.64 -24.20
CA TRP A 90 -5.95 -8.09 -22.98
C TRP A 90 -4.64 -8.77 -23.31
N GLU A 91 -3.53 -8.27 -22.77
CA GLU A 91 -2.21 -8.93 -22.87
C GLU A 91 -2.18 -10.11 -21.87
N ARG A 92 -1.50 -11.20 -22.25
CA ARG A 92 -1.27 -12.36 -21.39
C ARG A 92 0.21 -12.65 -21.34
N LEU A 93 0.83 -12.52 -20.16
CA LEU A 93 2.25 -12.76 -19.92
C LEU A 93 2.42 -13.70 -18.72
N THR A 94 3.33 -14.65 -18.82
CA THR A 94 3.80 -15.35 -17.63
C THR A 94 4.57 -14.37 -16.72
N MET A 95 4.61 -14.64 -15.42
CA MET A 95 5.40 -13.82 -14.50
C MET A 95 6.88 -13.77 -14.92
N VAL A 96 7.43 -14.90 -15.36
CA VAL A 96 8.82 -15.00 -15.87
C VAL A 96 9.04 -14.12 -17.11
N GLU A 97 8.11 -14.17 -18.09
CA GLU A 97 8.19 -13.31 -19.29
C GLU A 97 8.07 -11.84 -18.94
N ALA A 98 7.16 -11.49 -18.04
CA ALA A 98 6.97 -10.11 -17.60
C ALA A 98 8.21 -9.56 -16.90
N VAL A 99 8.79 -10.27 -15.94
CA VAL A 99 10.03 -9.88 -15.27
C VAL A 99 11.15 -9.74 -16.26
N LYS A 100 11.35 -10.71 -17.16
CA LYS A 100 12.39 -10.62 -18.21
C LYS A 100 12.18 -9.44 -19.14
N LYS A 101 10.94 -9.15 -19.55
CA LYS A 101 10.58 -8.04 -20.45
C LYS A 101 10.96 -6.68 -19.87
N TYR A 102 10.73 -6.47 -18.57
CA TYR A 102 10.85 -5.15 -17.93
C TYR A 102 12.14 -4.95 -17.12
N SER A 103 12.71 -6.01 -16.53
CA SER A 103 13.96 -5.92 -15.77
C SER A 103 15.18 -6.38 -16.57
N GLY A 104 14.99 -7.19 -17.62
CA GLY A 104 16.07 -7.85 -18.37
C GLY A 104 16.60 -9.11 -17.67
N VAL A 105 16.14 -9.44 -16.48
CA VAL A 105 16.58 -10.61 -15.70
C VAL A 105 15.78 -11.84 -16.10
N ASP A 106 16.46 -12.94 -16.38
CA ASP A 106 15.82 -14.21 -16.73
C ASP A 106 15.83 -15.17 -15.53
N PHE A 107 14.64 -15.46 -14.99
CA PHE A 107 14.46 -16.44 -13.93
C PHE A 107 15.10 -17.81 -14.23
N ASN A 108 15.14 -18.21 -15.52
CA ASN A 108 15.68 -19.51 -15.92
C ASN A 108 17.22 -19.60 -15.75
N ASP A 109 17.91 -18.47 -15.56
CA ASP A 109 19.34 -18.44 -15.28
C ASP A 109 19.64 -18.81 -13.81
N TRP A 110 18.67 -18.63 -12.92
CA TRP A 110 18.81 -18.99 -11.51
C TRP A 110 18.66 -20.51 -11.32
N LYS A 111 19.70 -21.17 -10.83
CA LYS A 111 19.67 -22.61 -10.55
C LYS A 111 19.33 -22.91 -9.10
N THR A 112 19.71 -22.03 -8.19
CA THR A 112 19.51 -22.15 -6.74
C THR A 112 18.87 -20.88 -6.16
N ASP A 113 18.44 -20.94 -4.89
CA ASP A 113 17.93 -19.76 -4.17
C ASP A 113 19.06 -18.73 -3.98
N GLU A 114 20.32 -19.17 -3.83
CA GLU A 114 21.48 -18.29 -3.73
C GLU A 114 21.73 -17.48 -5.00
N ASP A 115 21.47 -18.05 -6.19
CA ASP A 115 21.57 -17.33 -7.46
C ASP A 115 20.52 -16.21 -7.50
N ALA A 116 19.29 -16.49 -7.06
CA ALA A 116 18.21 -15.51 -6.99
C ALA A 116 18.51 -14.39 -5.98
N ILE A 117 19.05 -14.74 -4.81
CA ILE A 117 19.49 -13.79 -3.78
C ILE A 117 20.61 -12.89 -4.31
N ALA A 118 21.55 -13.45 -5.06
CA ALA A 118 22.62 -12.67 -5.68
C ALA A 118 22.07 -11.67 -6.72
N ALA A 119 21.14 -12.12 -7.57
CA ALA A 119 20.47 -11.26 -8.54
C ALA A 119 19.65 -10.13 -7.88
N ALA A 120 18.91 -10.45 -6.80
CA ALA A 120 18.16 -9.45 -6.05
C ALA A 120 19.06 -8.35 -5.48
N LYS A 121 20.22 -8.72 -4.92
CA LYS A 121 21.21 -7.76 -4.41
C LYS A 121 21.81 -6.91 -5.52
N GLU A 122 22.13 -7.50 -6.68
CA GLU A 122 22.68 -6.80 -7.85
C GLU A 122 21.70 -5.75 -8.38
N HIS A 123 20.40 -6.08 -8.37
CA HIS A 123 19.35 -5.21 -8.89
C HIS A 123 18.67 -4.34 -7.81
N HIS A 124 19.18 -4.36 -6.55
CA HIS A 124 18.64 -3.62 -5.41
C HIS A 124 17.18 -3.95 -5.09
N VAL A 125 16.77 -5.20 -5.32
CA VAL A 125 15.45 -5.72 -4.96
C VAL A 125 15.47 -6.17 -3.51
N GLU A 126 14.44 -5.82 -2.76
CA GLU A 126 14.27 -6.23 -1.37
C GLU A 126 14.07 -7.75 -1.28
N LEU A 127 14.63 -8.37 -0.25
CA LEU A 127 14.50 -9.82 -0.06
C LEU A 127 13.26 -10.13 0.77
N PRO A 128 12.44 -11.12 0.38
CA PRO A 128 11.32 -11.57 1.18
C PRO A 128 11.78 -12.24 2.48
N GLU A 129 10.88 -12.37 3.47
CA GLU A 129 11.17 -13.02 4.77
C GLU A 129 11.75 -14.44 4.61
N VAL A 130 11.28 -15.18 3.60
CA VAL A 130 11.81 -16.52 3.22
C VAL A 130 12.28 -16.42 1.76
N PRO A 131 13.57 -16.19 1.51
CA PRO A 131 14.11 -15.89 0.20
C PRO A 131 14.29 -17.14 -0.67
N THR A 132 13.20 -17.65 -1.22
CA THR A 132 13.20 -18.69 -2.26
C THR A 132 13.21 -18.07 -3.66
N LYS A 133 13.62 -18.84 -4.68
CA LYS A 133 13.60 -18.40 -6.08
C LYS A 133 12.24 -17.84 -6.50
N GLY A 134 11.16 -18.53 -6.13
CA GLY A 134 9.83 -18.11 -6.48
C GLY A 134 9.39 -16.84 -5.76
N ALA A 135 9.70 -16.71 -4.46
CA ALA A 135 9.39 -15.50 -3.71
C ALA A 135 10.18 -14.29 -4.24
N ILE A 136 11.47 -14.48 -4.57
CA ILE A 136 12.30 -13.42 -5.16
C ILE A 136 11.80 -13.00 -6.55
N LEU A 137 11.29 -13.94 -7.36
CA LEU A 137 10.67 -13.59 -8.64
C LEU A 137 9.48 -12.64 -8.46
N ALA A 138 8.68 -12.83 -7.40
CA ALA A 138 7.58 -11.92 -7.08
C ALA A 138 8.10 -10.53 -6.69
N GLU A 139 9.14 -10.43 -5.89
CA GLU A 139 9.75 -9.13 -5.55
C GLU A 139 10.31 -8.40 -6.80
N PHE A 140 10.87 -9.15 -7.76
CA PHE A 140 11.25 -8.56 -9.06
C PHE A 140 10.04 -8.07 -9.85
N PHE A 141 8.94 -8.79 -9.78
CA PHE A 141 7.69 -8.37 -10.42
C PHE A 141 7.19 -7.05 -9.81
N ASP A 142 7.13 -6.94 -8.51
CA ASP A 142 6.67 -5.74 -7.80
C ASP A 142 7.60 -4.55 -8.12
N ALA A 143 8.92 -4.77 -8.11
CA ALA A 143 9.90 -3.71 -8.33
C ALA A 143 9.98 -3.18 -9.77
N PHE A 144 9.74 -4.02 -10.79
CA PHE A 144 10.03 -3.67 -12.19
C PHE A 144 8.85 -3.74 -13.15
N VAL A 145 7.79 -4.47 -12.80
CA VAL A 145 6.71 -4.81 -13.73
C VAL A 145 5.42 -4.08 -13.41
N GLU A 146 4.93 -4.12 -12.17
CA GLU A 146 3.60 -3.64 -11.80
C GLU A 146 3.35 -2.20 -12.28
N ASP A 147 4.29 -1.29 -12.04
CA ASP A 147 4.23 0.12 -12.44
C ASP A 147 4.25 0.35 -13.97
N LYS A 148 4.40 -0.69 -14.77
CA LYS A 148 4.42 -0.62 -16.25
C LYS A 148 3.13 -1.14 -16.89
N LEU A 149 2.26 -1.79 -16.12
CA LEU A 149 1.05 -2.44 -16.61
C LEU A 149 -0.11 -1.45 -16.74
N ILE A 150 -0.06 -0.57 -17.74
CA ILE A 150 -1.10 0.42 -18.01
C ILE A 150 -2.34 -0.22 -18.63
N GLN A 151 -2.16 -1.04 -19.67
CA GLN A 151 -3.24 -1.72 -20.37
C GLN A 151 -3.66 -3.00 -19.66
N PRO A 152 -4.90 -3.47 -19.86
CA PRO A 152 -5.37 -4.70 -19.25
C PRO A 152 -4.43 -5.87 -19.54
N THR A 153 -3.85 -6.44 -18.49
CA THR A 153 -2.83 -7.49 -18.61
C THR A 153 -3.08 -8.59 -17.58
N PHE A 154 -3.13 -9.81 -18.04
CA PHE A 154 -3.05 -10.99 -17.19
C PHE A 154 -1.58 -11.36 -16.96
N ILE A 155 -1.20 -11.47 -15.71
CA ILE A 155 0.07 -12.08 -15.31
C ILE A 155 -0.26 -13.46 -14.75
N TYR A 156 0.31 -14.51 -15.31
CA TYR A 156 -0.01 -15.87 -14.92
C TYR A 156 1.25 -16.73 -14.68
N ASP A 157 1.07 -17.97 -14.24
CA ASP A 157 2.15 -18.85 -13.80
C ASP A 157 2.92 -18.29 -12.60
N TYR A 158 2.19 -18.08 -11.50
CA TYR A 158 2.75 -17.66 -10.22
C TYR A 158 3.53 -18.78 -9.55
N PRO A 159 4.64 -18.49 -8.87
CA PRO A 159 5.39 -19.48 -8.08
C PRO A 159 4.54 -20.16 -7.02
N VAL A 160 4.82 -21.45 -6.78
CA VAL A 160 4.08 -22.25 -5.80
C VAL A 160 4.27 -21.77 -4.36
N GLU A 161 5.42 -21.17 -4.07
CA GLU A 161 5.77 -20.67 -2.74
C GLU A 161 4.81 -19.58 -2.25
N ILE A 162 4.32 -18.76 -3.17
CA ILE A 162 3.41 -17.64 -2.89
C ILE A 162 1.95 -17.94 -3.29
N SER A 163 1.63 -19.19 -3.63
CA SER A 163 0.31 -19.59 -4.15
C SER A 163 -0.26 -20.79 -3.41
N PRO A 164 -0.58 -20.66 -2.11
CA PRO A 164 -0.88 -21.81 -1.24
C PRO A 164 -2.15 -22.59 -1.57
N LEU A 165 -3.10 -21.98 -2.27
CA LEU A 165 -4.42 -22.54 -2.58
C LEU A 165 -4.59 -22.87 -4.07
N ALA A 166 -3.59 -22.53 -4.90
CA ALA A 166 -3.62 -22.75 -6.34
C ALA A 166 -3.01 -24.11 -6.72
N LYS A 167 -3.60 -24.74 -7.72
CA LYS A 167 -3.13 -26.01 -8.28
C LYS A 167 -1.78 -25.81 -8.99
N ARG A 168 -0.85 -26.77 -8.82
CA ARG A 168 0.41 -26.78 -9.55
C ARG A 168 0.18 -27.05 -11.04
N LYS A 169 1.01 -26.46 -11.87
CA LYS A 169 1.07 -26.82 -13.29
C LYS A 169 1.56 -28.26 -13.44
N PRO A 170 0.93 -29.05 -14.30
CA PRO A 170 1.34 -30.44 -14.52
C PRO A 170 2.73 -30.58 -15.18
N ASP A 171 3.07 -29.64 -16.05
CA ASP A 171 4.29 -29.62 -16.85
C ASP A 171 5.46 -28.91 -16.12
N ASP A 172 5.18 -28.00 -15.20
CA ASP A 172 6.19 -27.33 -14.36
C ASP A 172 5.67 -27.10 -12.93
N PRO A 173 5.87 -28.06 -12.01
CA PRO A 173 5.35 -27.99 -10.63
C PRO A 173 5.94 -26.87 -9.75
N ALA A 174 6.96 -26.13 -10.22
CA ALA A 174 7.45 -24.94 -9.54
C ALA A 174 6.45 -23.77 -9.65
N PHE A 175 5.58 -23.80 -10.64
CA PHE A 175 4.55 -22.81 -10.86
C PHE A 175 3.15 -23.38 -10.64
N THR A 176 2.19 -22.45 -10.54
CA THR A 176 0.77 -22.77 -10.34
C THR A 176 -0.08 -22.23 -11.49
N GLU A 177 -1.23 -22.85 -11.70
CA GLU A 177 -2.29 -22.37 -12.58
C GLU A 177 -3.03 -21.19 -11.93
N ARG A 178 -2.33 -20.08 -11.72
CA ARG A 178 -2.79 -18.83 -11.08
C ARG A 178 -2.51 -17.65 -11.96
N PHE A 179 -3.41 -16.69 -11.98
CA PHE A 179 -3.17 -15.39 -12.55
C PHE A 179 -3.69 -14.27 -11.64
N GLU A 180 -3.09 -13.12 -11.77
CA GLU A 180 -3.65 -11.84 -11.37
C GLU A 180 -3.81 -10.97 -12.61
N TYR A 181 -4.69 -9.96 -12.53
CA TYR A 181 -4.85 -9.07 -13.66
C TYR A 181 -4.78 -7.62 -13.22
N PHE A 182 -4.11 -6.84 -14.04
CA PHE A 182 -3.71 -5.47 -13.77
C PHE A 182 -4.28 -4.53 -14.82
N ILE A 183 -4.70 -3.34 -14.37
CA ILE A 183 -5.11 -2.22 -15.22
C ILE A 183 -4.61 -0.96 -14.52
N ASP A 184 -3.93 -0.07 -15.26
CA ASP A 184 -3.38 1.17 -14.73
C ASP A 184 -2.52 0.98 -13.47
N CYS A 185 -1.54 0.07 -13.56
CA CYS A 185 -0.58 -0.22 -12.49
C CYS A 185 -1.27 -0.62 -11.17
N THR A 186 -2.38 -1.33 -11.26
CA THR A 186 -3.16 -1.75 -10.08
C THR A 186 -3.74 -3.14 -10.32
N GLU A 187 -3.59 -4.02 -9.35
CA GLU A 187 -4.26 -5.31 -9.32
C GLU A 187 -5.78 -5.13 -9.15
N TYR A 188 -6.55 -5.76 -10.01
CA TYR A 188 -8.02 -5.77 -9.96
C TYR A 188 -8.59 -7.06 -9.42
N GLY A 189 -7.88 -8.17 -9.57
CA GLY A 189 -8.31 -9.45 -9.03
C GLY A 189 -7.31 -10.57 -9.26
N ASN A 190 -7.61 -11.69 -8.61
CA ASN A 190 -6.78 -12.88 -8.53
C ASN A 190 -7.65 -14.11 -8.78
N ALA A 191 -7.13 -15.07 -9.55
CA ALA A 191 -7.85 -16.28 -9.91
C ALA A 191 -6.90 -17.45 -10.16
N PHE A 192 -7.41 -18.67 -9.97
CA PHE A 192 -6.61 -19.86 -10.19
C PHE A 192 -7.48 -21.10 -10.41
N SER A 193 -6.86 -22.14 -10.96
CA SER A 193 -7.39 -23.50 -10.79
C SER A 193 -7.20 -23.91 -9.35
N GLU A 194 -8.26 -24.34 -8.69
CA GLU A 194 -8.26 -24.66 -7.28
C GLU A 194 -7.43 -25.90 -6.98
N LEU A 195 -6.60 -25.82 -5.94
CA LEU A 195 -5.90 -26.97 -5.41
C LEU A 195 -6.95 -27.94 -4.83
N ASN A 196 -7.12 -29.08 -5.49
CA ASN A 196 -8.10 -30.10 -5.12
C ASN A 196 -7.48 -31.39 -4.60
N ASP A 197 -6.16 -31.42 -4.40
CA ASP A 197 -5.44 -32.52 -3.74
C ASP A 197 -5.31 -32.24 -2.24
N PRO A 198 -6.02 -33.01 -1.37
CA PRO A 198 -5.96 -32.80 0.07
C PRO A 198 -4.58 -33.07 0.67
N ILE A 199 -3.77 -33.92 0.04
CA ILE A 199 -2.41 -34.26 0.53
C ILE A 199 -1.48 -33.08 0.30
N ASP A 200 -1.47 -32.51 -0.92
CA ASP A 200 -0.66 -31.31 -1.22
C ASP A 200 -1.16 -30.10 -0.40
N GLN A 201 -2.48 -29.92 -0.28
CA GLN A 201 -3.04 -28.80 0.50
C GLN A 201 -2.62 -28.87 1.98
N LYS A 202 -2.71 -30.04 2.59
CA LYS A 202 -2.27 -30.25 3.97
C LYS A 202 -0.79 -29.93 4.15
N ALA A 203 0.06 -30.45 3.26
CA ALA A 203 1.50 -30.21 3.31
C ALA A 203 1.85 -28.71 3.19
N ARG A 204 1.14 -27.97 2.32
CA ARG A 204 1.33 -26.52 2.19
C ARG A 204 0.91 -25.77 3.45
N PHE A 205 -0.22 -26.08 4.04
CA PHE A 205 -0.68 -25.44 5.27
C PHE A 205 0.25 -25.74 6.45
N GLU A 206 0.71 -26.98 6.60
CA GLU A 206 1.66 -27.34 7.64
C GLU A 206 2.99 -26.57 7.50
N ARG A 207 3.48 -26.44 6.26
CA ARG A 207 4.69 -25.65 5.97
C ARG A 207 4.49 -24.17 6.31
N GLN A 208 3.41 -23.52 5.85
CA GLN A 208 3.12 -22.13 6.16
C GLN A 208 3.02 -21.85 7.66
N VAL A 209 2.36 -22.74 8.41
CA VAL A 209 2.26 -22.60 9.86
C VAL A 209 3.63 -22.76 10.52
N ALA A 210 4.49 -23.67 10.02
CA ALA A 210 5.85 -23.86 10.53
C ALA A 210 6.73 -22.63 10.24
N GLU A 211 6.71 -22.09 9.02
CA GLU A 211 7.43 -20.89 8.61
C GLU A 211 6.97 -19.69 9.46
N ARG A 212 5.65 -19.47 9.59
CA ARG A 212 5.12 -18.37 10.42
C ARG A 212 5.54 -18.47 11.89
N LYS A 213 5.55 -19.67 12.47
CA LYS A 213 6.01 -19.90 13.85
C LYS A 213 7.51 -19.74 14.03
N ALA A 214 8.29 -19.99 12.97
CA ALA A 214 9.74 -19.74 13.01
C ALA A 214 10.05 -18.24 13.08
N ILE A 215 9.26 -17.41 12.38
CA ILE A 215 9.37 -15.94 12.37
C ILE A 215 8.76 -15.34 13.65
N GLU A 216 7.55 -15.78 14.00
CA GLU A 216 6.79 -15.30 15.15
C GLU A 216 6.39 -16.45 16.08
N PRO A 217 7.27 -16.87 17.03
CA PRO A 217 7.06 -18.07 17.86
C PRO A 217 5.75 -18.06 18.68
N ASN A 218 5.23 -16.89 19.00
CA ASN A 218 3.99 -16.72 19.79
C ASN A 218 2.73 -16.57 18.92
N CYS A 219 2.83 -16.67 17.61
CA CYS A 219 1.66 -16.58 16.75
C CYS A 219 0.69 -17.74 17.01
N LYS A 220 -0.61 -17.45 16.81
CA LYS A 220 -1.70 -18.43 16.99
C LYS A 220 -2.04 -19.17 15.71
N ALA A 221 -1.16 -19.15 14.70
CA ALA A 221 -1.39 -19.81 13.43
C ALA A 221 -1.61 -21.32 13.63
N GLN A 222 -2.66 -21.84 13.01
CA GLN A 222 -3.05 -23.24 13.04
C GLN A 222 -3.48 -23.68 11.64
N VAL A 223 -3.28 -24.96 11.34
CA VAL A 223 -3.75 -25.58 10.11
C VAL A 223 -5.28 -25.71 10.15
N ASP A 224 -5.97 -25.32 9.09
CA ASP A 224 -7.40 -25.58 8.91
C ASP A 224 -7.62 -27.04 8.43
N TYR A 225 -7.60 -27.96 9.40
CA TYR A 225 -7.87 -29.36 9.12
C TYR A 225 -9.33 -29.64 8.71
N ASP A 226 -10.26 -28.75 9.06
CA ASP A 226 -11.65 -28.87 8.64
C ASP A 226 -11.79 -28.63 7.13
N TYR A 227 -11.03 -27.65 6.58
CA TYR A 227 -10.96 -27.46 5.14
C TYR A 227 -10.26 -28.63 4.44
N VAL A 228 -9.14 -29.15 4.99
CA VAL A 228 -8.48 -30.35 4.43
C VAL A 228 -9.45 -31.51 4.39
N THR A 229 -10.21 -31.75 5.46
CA THR A 229 -11.24 -32.79 5.52
C THR A 229 -12.32 -32.57 4.43
N ALA A 230 -12.75 -31.34 4.18
CA ALA A 230 -13.67 -31.05 3.09
C ALA A 230 -13.11 -31.46 1.72
N LEU A 231 -11.82 -31.21 1.47
CA LEU A 231 -11.16 -31.65 0.22
C LEU A 231 -11.08 -33.18 0.10
N GLU A 232 -10.98 -33.91 1.22
CA GLU A 232 -10.99 -35.38 1.23
C GLU A 232 -12.33 -35.99 0.75
N TYR A 233 -13.44 -35.22 0.89
CA TYR A 233 -14.72 -35.60 0.28
C TYR A 233 -14.74 -35.44 -1.24
N GLY A 234 -13.85 -34.65 -1.79
CA GLY A 234 -13.63 -34.44 -3.22
C GLY A 234 -14.09 -33.08 -3.73
N LEU A 235 -13.13 -32.20 -4.01
CA LEU A 235 -13.36 -30.99 -4.79
C LEU A 235 -13.16 -31.33 -6.27
N PRO A 236 -14.18 -31.15 -7.14
CA PRO A 236 -13.98 -31.32 -8.57
C PRO A 236 -12.97 -30.32 -9.12
N PRO A 237 -12.41 -30.52 -10.33
CA PRO A 237 -11.65 -29.45 -10.99
C PRO A 237 -12.48 -28.18 -11.00
N THR A 238 -11.94 -27.13 -10.41
CA THR A 238 -12.68 -25.87 -10.14
C THR A 238 -11.82 -24.69 -10.47
N GLY A 239 -12.36 -23.71 -11.16
CA GLY A 239 -11.76 -22.38 -11.29
C GLY A 239 -12.40 -21.43 -10.29
N GLY A 240 -11.57 -20.63 -9.60
CA GLY A 240 -11.99 -19.59 -8.66
C GLY A 240 -11.48 -18.24 -9.09
N LEU A 241 -12.24 -17.18 -8.78
CA LEU A 241 -11.92 -15.79 -9.09
C LEU A 241 -12.41 -14.90 -7.96
N GLY A 242 -11.53 -14.04 -7.47
CA GLY A 242 -11.86 -12.93 -6.56
C GLY A 242 -11.47 -11.60 -7.17
N PHE A 243 -12.34 -10.58 -7.06
CA PHE A 243 -11.99 -9.22 -7.49
C PHE A 243 -12.68 -8.12 -6.68
N GLY A 244 -12.04 -6.96 -6.65
CA GLY A 244 -12.54 -5.77 -5.95
C GLY A 244 -13.61 -5.03 -6.74
N VAL A 245 -14.84 -5.01 -6.24
CA VAL A 245 -15.95 -4.26 -6.87
C VAL A 245 -15.68 -2.76 -6.84
N ASP A 246 -15.17 -2.25 -5.73
CA ASP A 246 -14.89 -0.82 -5.59
C ASP A 246 -13.85 -0.36 -6.61
N ARG A 247 -12.77 -1.12 -6.84
CA ARG A 247 -11.77 -0.82 -7.88
C ARG A 247 -12.37 -0.84 -9.29
N LEU A 248 -13.24 -1.82 -9.58
CA LEU A 248 -13.95 -1.88 -10.86
C LEU A 248 -14.85 -0.66 -11.06
N VAL A 249 -15.56 -0.22 -10.01
CA VAL A 249 -16.39 1.00 -10.07
C VAL A 249 -15.52 2.24 -10.28
N MET A 250 -14.38 2.36 -9.58
CA MET A 250 -13.42 3.45 -9.81
C MET A 250 -13.00 3.54 -11.28
N LEU A 251 -12.64 2.42 -11.90
CA LEU A 251 -12.24 2.35 -13.31
C LEU A 251 -13.34 2.84 -14.24
N LEU A 252 -14.57 2.34 -14.07
CA LEU A 252 -15.70 2.64 -14.96
C LEU A 252 -16.30 4.04 -14.76
N THR A 253 -16.01 4.70 -13.64
CA THR A 253 -16.52 6.04 -13.30
C THR A 253 -15.43 7.12 -13.29
N ASP A 254 -14.21 6.78 -13.70
CA ASP A 254 -13.03 7.66 -13.65
C ASP A 254 -12.79 8.29 -12.26
N SER A 255 -13.01 7.50 -11.21
CA SER A 255 -12.83 7.96 -9.84
C SER A 255 -11.41 7.70 -9.37
N ALA A 256 -10.72 8.73 -8.84
CA ALA A 256 -9.32 8.65 -8.44
C ALA A 256 -9.12 7.95 -7.08
N SER A 257 -10.16 7.87 -6.24
CA SER A 257 -10.07 7.33 -4.90
C SER A 257 -11.21 6.35 -4.59
N ILE A 258 -10.89 5.27 -3.89
CA ILE A 258 -11.89 4.31 -3.40
C ILE A 258 -12.97 4.97 -2.53
N ARG A 259 -12.65 6.08 -1.85
CA ARG A 259 -13.62 6.84 -1.05
C ARG A 259 -14.69 7.52 -1.89
N ASP A 260 -14.41 7.82 -3.15
CA ASP A 260 -15.35 8.47 -4.06
C ASP A 260 -16.46 7.51 -4.50
N VAL A 261 -16.22 6.21 -4.44
CA VAL A 261 -17.16 5.15 -4.83
C VAL A 261 -17.79 4.41 -3.64
N LEU A 262 -17.37 4.71 -2.42
CA LEU A 262 -17.99 4.20 -1.20
C LEU A 262 -19.09 5.15 -0.71
N LEU A 263 -20.30 4.63 -0.49
CA LEU A 263 -21.42 5.45 0.03
C LEU A 263 -21.15 6.00 1.43
N PHE A 264 -20.48 5.22 2.28
CA PHE A 264 -20.15 5.58 3.67
C PHE A 264 -18.70 5.17 3.98
N PRO A 265 -17.71 5.89 3.41
CA PRO A 265 -16.31 5.56 3.66
C PRO A 265 -15.96 5.83 5.14
N THR A 266 -15.04 5.01 5.67
CA THR A 266 -14.48 5.27 7.00
C THR A 266 -13.68 6.57 6.94
N MET A 267 -14.13 7.56 7.70
CA MET A 267 -13.54 8.90 7.76
C MET A 267 -13.00 9.18 9.15
N LYS A 268 -11.95 9.99 9.24
CA LYS A 268 -11.51 10.54 10.53
C LYS A 268 -12.66 11.37 11.12
N THR A 269 -12.95 11.19 12.42
CA THR A 269 -13.96 11.96 13.13
C THR A 269 -13.62 13.45 13.06
N LEU A 270 -14.58 14.28 12.65
CA LEU A 270 -14.42 15.72 12.70
C LEU A 270 -14.40 16.14 14.18
N ASP A 271 -13.33 16.81 14.60
CA ASP A 271 -13.28 17.44 15.92
C ASP A 271 -14.40 18.51 15.97
N PRO A 272 -15.37 18.42 16.91
CA PRO A 272 -16.47 19.38 17.02
C PRO A 272 -15.96 20.84 17.11
N LYS A 273 -14.85 21.08 17.78
CA LYS A 273 -14.21 22.40 17.89
C LYS A 273 -13.65 22.93 16.56
N LYS A 274 -13.19 22.05 15.66
CA LYS A 274 -12.76 22.43 14.31
C LYS A 274 -13.95 22.73 13.38
N ALA A 275 -15.09 22.06 13.60
CA ALA A 275 -16.32 22.30 12.83
C ALA A 275 -16.95 23.66 13.18
N GLU A 276 -16.98 24.05 14.47
CA GLU A 276 -17.48 25.34 14.93
C GLU A 276 -16.64 26.51 14.40
N ASN A 277 -15.32 26.41 14.46
CA ASN A 277 -14.41 27.43 13.90
C ASN A 277 -14.50 27.59 12.36
N LYS A 278 -14.87 26.52 11.65
CA LYS A 278 -15.10 26.57 10.20
C LYS A 278 -16.46 27.18 9.86
N ALA A 279 -17.48 26.96 10.72
CA ALA A 279 -18.80 27.55 10.59
C ALA A 279 -18.80 29.04 10.94
N GLU A 280 -18.05 29.48 11.97
CA GLU A 280 -17.89 30.90 12.31
C GLU A 280 -17.14 31.69 11.23
N LYS A 281 -16.09 31.13 10.64
CA LYS A 281 -15.38 31.75 9.50
C LYS A 281 -16.23 31.82 8.23
N ALA A 282 -17.17 30.91 8.03
CA ALA A 282 -18.11 30.94 6.90
C ALA A 282 -19.24 31.96 7.10
N ALA A 283 -19.62 32.26 8.35
CA ALA A 283 -20.67 33.23 8.67
C ALA A 283 -20.25 34.70 8.54
N VAL A 284 -18.96 34.99 8.52
CA VAL A 284 -18.40 36.35 8.41
C VAL A 284 -18.23 36.81 6.95
N ASN A 285 -18.25 35.90 5.97
CA ASN A 285 -18.12 36.22 4.54
C ASN A 285 -19.38 35.76 3.75
N GLY A 286 -20.52 36.38 4.07
CA GLY A 286 -21.76 36.20 3.31
C GLY A 286 -21.81 37.09 2.09
N SER A 287 -21.56 36.57 0.93
CA SER A 287 -22.30 36.90 -0.31
C SER A 287 -21.98 35.85 -1.37
N ALA A 288 -23.05 35.39 -2.01
CA ALA A 288 -23.15 34.27 -2.91
C ALA A 288 -22.21 34.34 -4.11
N GLU A 289 -21.62 33.20 -4.45
CA GLU A 289 -21.66 32.63 -5.80
C GLU A 289 -21.08 31.21 -5.76
N ASP A 290 -21.77 30.32 -6.47
CA ASP A 290 -21.46 28.92 -6.70
C ASP A 290 -20.00 28.71 -7.12
N ALA A 291 -19.20 28.02 -6.29
CA ALA A 291 -17.96 27.43 -6.73
C ALA A 291 -17.62 26.25 -5.80
N THR A 292 -17.62 25.07 -6.36
CA THR A 292 -16.94 23.87 -5.84
C THR A 292 -15.52 24.23 -5.43
N VAL A 293 -15.26 24.36 -4.14
CA VAL A 293 -13.91 24.62 -3.62
C VAL A 293 -13.24 23.29 -3.36
N SER A 294 -12.56 22.77 -4.38
CA SER A 294 -11.38 21.93 -4.15
C SER A 294 -10.33 22.79 -3.42
N ALA A 295 -9.76 22.29 -2.33
CA ALA A 295 -8.60 22.91 -1.73
C ALA A 295 -7.52 23.08 -2.83
N PRO A 296 -6.82 24.23 -2.90
CA PRO A 296 -5.78 24.38 -3.90
C PRO A 296 -4.66 23.40 -3.55
N SER A 297 -4.60 22.29 -4.25
CA SER A 297 -3.34 21.58 -4.42
C SER A 297 -2.46 22.55 -5.19
N VAL A 298 -1.51 23.18 -4.51
CA VAL A 298 -0.42 23.87 -5.20
C VAL A 298 0.28 22.78 -5.98
N GLN A 299 -0.04 22.67 -7.27
CA GLN A 299 0.72 21.81 -8.17
C GLN A 299 2.10 22.44 -8.29
N ILE A 300 3.04 21.91 -7.50
CA ILE A 300 4.44 22.26 -7.62
C ILE A 300 4.94 21.68 -8.93
N ASP A 301 5.38 22.54 -9.85
CA ASP A 301 6.03 22.11 -11.07
C ASP A 301 7.39 21.49 -10.71
N LEU A 302 7.43 20.17 -10.64
CA LEU A 302 8.61 19.40 -10.23
C LEU A 302 9.84 19.66 -11.12
N SER A 303 9.66 20.15 -12.37
CA SER A 303 10.77 20.51 -13.24
C SER A 303 11.58 21.74 -12.74
N LYS A 304 10.99 22.50 -11.84
CA LYS A 304 11.59 23.70 -11.22
C LYS A 304 12.11 23.45 -9.80
N VAL A 305 11.96 22.24 -9.29
CA VAL A 305 12.45 21.84 -7.97
C VAL A 305 13.91 21.40 -8.08
N LYS A 306 14.76 21.93 -7.23
CA LYS A 306 16.12 21.43 -7.00
C LYS A 306 16.24 20.96 -5.56
N ILE A 307 16.79 19.77 -5.38
CA ILE A 307 17.11 19.18 -4.09
C ILE A 307 18.63 19.03 -3.97
N GLU A 308 19.14 19.03 -2.75
CA GLU A 308 20.53 18.68 -2.50
C GLU A 308 20.81 17.25 -2.97
N PRO A 309 21.98 16.99 -3.59
CA PRO A 309 22.38 15.63 -3.97
C PRO A 309 22.45 14.71 -2.75
N LEU A 310 22.14 13.44 -2.94
CA LEU A 310 22.36 12.42 -1.93
C LEU A 310 23.85 12.34 -1.56
N PHE A 311 24.14 12.06 -0.30
CA PHE A 311 25.51 11.76 0.11
C PHE A 311 26.02 10.50 -0.60
N ALA A 312 27.29 10.55 -1.01
CA ALA A 312 27.92 9.41 -1.68
C ALA A 312 28.38 8.33 -0.68
N ASP A 313 28.62 8.72 0.57
CA ASP A 313 29.09 7.81 1.61
C ASP A 313 27.93 7.28 2.46
N ASP A 314 27.88 5.98 2.64
CA ASP A 314 26.90 5.31 3.49
C ASP A 314 27.20 5.57 4.98
N VAL A 315 26.15 5.72 5.77
CA VAL A 315 26.23 5.75 7.24
C VAL A 315 25.90 4.35 7.75
N ASP A 316 26.82 3.76 8.51
CA ASP A 316 26.59 2.46 9.14
C ASP A 316 25.45 2.52 10.18
N PHE A 317 24.75 1.41 10.32
CA PHE A 317 23.58 1.33 11.19
C PHE A 317 23.92 1.63 12.67
N GLU A 318 25.12 1.27 13.15
CA GLU A 318 25.55 1.56 14.53
C GLU A 318 25.66 3.07 14.78
N THR A 319 26.18 3.80 13.81
CA THR A 319 26.28 5.27 13.87
C THR A 319 24.90 5.92 13.80
N PHE A 320 24.04 5.48 12.85
CA PHE A 320 22.69 5.99 12.71
C PHE A 320 21.82 5.72 13.96
N SER A 321 21.92 4.53 14.54
CA SER A 321 21.15 4.11 15.73
C SER A 321 21.46 4.90 16.99
N LYS A 322 22.58 5.65 17.03
CA LYS A 322 22.91 6.57 18.11
C LYS A 322 22.10 7.85 18.07
N SER A 323 21.40 8.13 16.96
CA SER A 323 20.51 9.30 16.84
C SER A 323 19.15 9.00 17.47
N ASP A 324 18.67 9.89 18.34
CA ASP A 324 17.38 9.70 19.02
C ASP A 324 16.34 10.68 18.44
N PHE A 325 15.63 10.20 17.42
CA PHE A 325 14.52 10.93 16.81
C PHE A 325 13.25 10.69 17.61
N ARG A 326 12.58 11.77 18.00
CA ARG A 326 11.36 11.72 18.82
C ARG A 326 10.26 12.60 18.24
N VAL A 327 9.04 12.15 18.49
CA VAL A 327 7.86 12.98 18.34
C VAL A 327 7.83 14.01 19.45
N VAL A 328 7.68 15.29 19.10
CA VAL A 328 7.59 16.39 20.06
C VAL A 328 6.35 17.23 19.78
N LYS A 329 5.71 17.74 20.85
CA LYS A 329 4.58 18.67 20.74
C LYS A 329 5.02 20.07 21.05
N ILE A 330 4.66 21.03 20.21
CA ILE A 330 4.98 22.44 20.38
C ILE A 330 3.98 23.06 21.36
N GLU A 331 4.40 23.32 22.60
CA GLU A 331 3.55 23.93 23.62
C GLU A 331 3.59 25.46 23.54
N ALA A 332 4.73 26.02 23.17
CA ALA A 332 4.87 27.44 22.91
C ALA A 332 5.91 27.71 21.83
N CYS A 333 5.71 28.75 21.06
CA CYS A 333 6.63 29.24 20.05
C CYS A 333 6.67 30.76 20.14
N GLU A 334 7.88 31.34 20.15
CA GLU A 334 8.06 32.77 20.23
C GLU A 334 9.28 33.26 19.39
N ALA A 335 9.17 34.44 18.80
CA ALA A 335 10.27 35.04 18.06
C ALA A 335 11.43 35.43 19.02
N VAL A 336 12.66 35.07 18.63
CA VAL A 336 13.83 35.42 19.44
C VAL A 336 14.16 36.95 19.30
N PRO A 337 14.20 37.72 20.40
CA PRO A 337 14.51 39.13 20.35
C PRO A 337 15.84 39.39 19.60
N LYS A 338 15.85 40.39 18.71
CA LYS A 338 16.99 40.78 17.86
C LYS A 338 17.40 39.76 16.78
N SER A 339 16.63 38.68 16.56
CA SER A 339 16.80 37.79 15.43
C SER A 339 15.58 37.86 14.51
N LYS A 340 15.82 38.00 13.19
CA LYS A 340 14.76 37.96 12.19
C LYS A 340 14.46 36.52 11.72
N LYS A 341 15.35 35.57 12.07
CA LYS A 341 15.31 34.20 11.52
C LYS A 341 14.96 33.14 12.56
N LEU A 342 15.18 33.42 13.86
CA LEU A 342 15.07 32.42 14.90
C LEU A 342 13.72 32.46 15.60
N LEU A 343 13.12 31.28 15.70
CA LEU A 343 12.02 30.96 16.61
C LEU A 343 12.55 30.12 17.76
N LYS A 344 12.05 30.41 18.98
CA LYS A 344 12.28 29.60 20.18
C LYS A 344 11.06 28.76 20.45
N PHE A 345 11.28 27.45 20.53
CA PHE A 345 10.27 26.44 20.80
C PHE A 345 10.38 25.96 22.23
N THR A 346 9.24 25.84 22.92
CA THR A 346 9.08 25.07 24.14
C THR A 346 8.31 23.80 23.80
N LEU A 347 8.97 22.67 23.95
CA LEU A 347 8.50 21.37 23.45
C LEU A 347 8.25 20.41 24.59
N ASN A 348 7.19 19.61 24.44
CA ASN A 348 6.97 18.40 25.18
C ASN A 348 7.55 17.22 24.39
N ASP A 349 8.55 16.55 24.92
CA ASP A 349 9.25 15.40 24.34
C ASP A 349 8.88 14.07 25.04
N GLY A 350 7.77 14.07 25.81
CA GLY A 350 7.31 12.91 26.57
C GLY A 350 7.99 12.74 27.95
N THR A 351 8.94 13.63 28.30
CA THR A 351 9.56 13.66 29.63
C THR A 351 8.90 14.73 30.54
N ASP A 352 9.20 14.68 31.84
CA ASP A 352 8.66 15.64 32.81
C ASP A 352 9.20 17.05 32.65
N ARG A 353 10.27 17.24 31.87
CA ARG A 353 10.87 18.55 31.59
C ARG A 353 10.41 19.11 30.25
N LYS A 354 10.39 20.41 30.12
CA LYS A 354 10.19 21.10 28.85
C LYS A 354 11.53 21.28 28.16
N ARG A 355 11.58 20.89 26.87
CA ARG A 355 12.77 21.03 26.04
C ARG A 355 12.74 22.37 25.29
N THR A 356 13.85 23.07 25.24
CA THR A 356 13.99 24.28 24.42
C THR A 356 14.79 23.98 23.16
N ILE A 357 14.23 24.31 21.99
CA ILE A 357 14.93 24.25 20.71
C ILE A 357 14.79 25.58 20.00
N LEU A 358 15.89 26.07 19.41
CA LEU A 358 15.89 27.22 18.51
C LEU A 358 16.03 26.74 17.08
N SER A 359 15.18 27.27 16.18
CA SER A 359 15.23 26.95 14.76
C SER A 359 15.14 28.20 13.89
N GLY A 360 15.88 28.23 12.77
CA GLY A 360 15.97 29.35 11.84
C GLY A 360 14.82 29.44 10.84
N ILE A 361 13.60 29.17 11.26
CA ILE A 361 12.45 29.02 10.36
C ILE A 361 11.43 30.16 10.41
N HIS A 362 11.75 31.29 11.04
CA HIS A 362 10.85 32.43 11.18
C HIS A 362 10.51 33.10 9.82
N GLU A 363 11.30 32.88 8.78
CA GLU A 363 10.98 33.36 7.43
C GLU A 363 9.91 32.56 6.74
N TYR A 364 9.58 31.35 7.28
CA TYR A 364 8.64 30.38 6.68
C TYR A 364 7.39 30.17 7.52
N TYR A 365 7.41 30.48 8.83
CA TYR A 365 6.31 30.22 9.76
C TYR A 365 6.17 31.33 10.78
N GLU A 366 4.94 31.74 11.04
CA GLU A 366 4.64 32.59 12.19
C GLU A 366 4.48 31.72 13.46
N PRO A 367 4.89 32.23 14.64
CA PRO A 367 4.84 31.49 15.91
C PRO A 367 3.46 30.86 16.21
N GLU A 368 2.39 31.59 15.92
CA GLU A 368 1.00 31.19 16.20
C GLU A 368 0.53 29.99 15.36
N GLU A 369 1.12 29.79 14.19
CA GLU A 369 0.78 28.67 13.30
C GLU A 369 1.35 27.34 13.80
N LEU A 370 2.38 27.41 14.64
CA LEU A 370 3.16 26.25 15.10
C LEU A 370 2.73 25.75 16.48
N VAL A 371 2.13 26.58 17.31
CA VAL A 371 1.68 26.17 18.66
C VAL A 371 0.60 25.11 18.56
N GLY A 372 0.76 24.04 19.33
CA GLY A 372 -0.15 22.89 19.37
C GLY A 372 0.14 21.83 18.29
N LYS A 373 1.09 22.08 17.37
CA LYS A 373 1.49 21.11 16.35
C LYS A 373 2.42 20.05 16.90
N THR A 374 2.37 18.88 16.24
CA THR A 374 3.24 17.73 16.50
C THR A 374 4.27 17.62 15.39
N CYS A 375 5.54 17.48 15.73
CA CYS A 375 6.63 17.43 14.76
C CYS A 375 7.74 16.46 15.21
N VAL A 376 8.77 16.33 14.39
CA VAL A 376 9.94 15.48 14.65
C VAL A 376 11.12 16.29 15.11
N ALA A 377 11.79 15.82 16.16
CA ALA A 377 13.05 16.39 16.63
C ALA A 377 14.10 15.31 16.90
N ILE A 378 15.37 15.63 16.66
CA ILE A 378 16.49 14.87 17.23
C ILE A 378 16.81 15.43 18.61
N THR A 379 16.73 14.59 19.64
CA THR A 379 16.69 15.00 21.04
C THR A 379 17.97 14.76 21.80
N ASN A 380 18.91 14.01 21.25
CA ASN A 380 20.18 13.67 21.89
C ASN A 380 21.40 14.42 21.33
N LEU A 381 21.16 15.58 20.70
CA LEU A 381 22.26 16.48 20.35
C LEU A 381 22.75 17.25 21.59
N PRO A 382 24.06 17.50 21.71
CA PRO A 382 24.58 18.34 22.78
C PRO A 382 24.00 19.76 22.71
N PRO A 383 23.67 20.39 23.86
CA PRO A 383 23.13 21.76 23.87
C PRO A 383 24.05 22.75 23.17
N ARG A 384 23.46 23.56 22.29
CA ARG A 384 24.19 24.61 21.56
C ARG A 384 23.67 26.00 21.95
N LYS A 385 24.55 26.88 22.36
CA LYS A 385 24.17 28.24 22.73
C LYS A 385 23.97 29.12 21.49
N MET A 386 22.75 29.65 21.33
CA MET A 386 22.33 30.49 20.22
C MET A 386 21.65 31.75 20.80
N MET A 387 22.16 32.95 20.50
CA MET A 387 21.63 34.22 21.03
C MET A 387 21.47 34.25 22.56
N GLY A 388 22.37 33.54 23.30
CA GLY A 388 22.31 33.45 24.76
C GLY A 388 21.35 32.37 25.32
N ILE A 389 20.65 31.67 24.50
CA ILE A 389 19.70 30.60 24.85
C ILE A 389 20.30 29.24 24.44
N ASP A 390 20.20 28.23 25.30
CA ASP A 390 20.68 26.91 24.99
C ASP A 390 19.59 26.14 24.18
N SER A 391 19.95 25.72 22.96
CA SER A 391 19.13 24.86 22.11
C SER A 391 19.50 23.38 22.36
N GLU A 392 18.55 22.59 22.80
CA GLU A 392 18.76 21.22 23.31
C GLU A 392 18.30 20.13 22.28
N GLY A 393 18.55 20.36 21.00
CA GLY A 393 18.18 19.48 19.92
C GLY A 393 17.95 20.25 18.61
N MET A 394 17.35 19.57 17.63
CA MET A 394 17.04 20.16 16.33
C MET A 394 15.68 19.65 15.83
N LEU A 395 14.84 20.55 15.34
CA LEU A 395 13.62 20.19 14.59
C LEU A 395 14.00 19.74 13.17
N ILE A 396 13.31 18.73 12.67
CA ILE A 396 13.59 18.17 11.35
C ILE A 396 12.69 18.83 10.32
N SER A 397 13.32 19.35 9.25
CA SER A 397 12.66 20.06 8.16
C SER A 397 13.16 19.54 6.82
N ALA A 398 12.29 19.50 5.82
CA ALA A 398 12.67 19.32 4.42
C ALA A 398 13.02 20.70 3.82
N VAL A 399 14.16 20.79 3.16
CA VAL A 399 14.64 22.00 2.48
C VAL A 399 14.82 21.71 1.00
N TYR A 400 14.35 22.60 0.15
CA TYR A 400 14.44 22.49 -1.30
C TYR A 400 14.48 23.89 -1.94
N GLU A 401 14.90 23.98 -3.19
CA GLU A 401 14.80 25.20 -4.00
C GLU A 401 13.66 25.05 -5.01
N TYR A 402 12.76 26.02 -5.06
CA TYR A 402 11.69 26.09 -6.06
C TYR A 402 11.73 27.46 -6.74
N ASP A 403 11.89 27.45 -8.07
CA ASP A 403 11.95 28.64 -8.91
C ASP A 403 12.98 29.70 -8.42
N GLY A 404 14.15 29.20 -7.97
CA GLY A 404 15.24 30.04 -7.47
C GLY A 404 15.05 30.59 -6.04
N ARG A 405 14.07 30.08 -5.29
CA ARG A 405 13.83 30.45 -3.89
C ARG A 405 13.91 29.21 -3.00
N GLU A 406 14.52 29.37 -1.84
CA GLU A 406 14.53 28.32 -0.82
C GLU A 406 13.12 28.12 -0.26
N GLY A 407 12.67 26.87 -0.23
CA GLY A 407 11.47 26.40 0.46
C GLY A 407 11.87 25.54 1.66
N LEU A 408 11.13 25.65 2.75
CA LEU A 408 11.34 24.86 3.95
C LEU A 408 10.01 24.40 4.52
N ASN A 409 9.89 23.09 4.74
CA ASN A 409 8.73 22.52 5.42
C ASN A 409 9.16 21.75 6.65
N LEU A 410 8.64 22.14 7.83
CA LEU A 410 8.83 21.40 9.06
C LEU A 410 8.07 20.05 8.94
N LEU A 411 8.72 18.94 9.32
CA LEU A 411 8.09 17.61 9.31
C LEU A 411 7.02 17.55 10.40
N MET A 412 5.78 17.79 9.98
CA MET A 412 4.60 17.71 10.84
C MET A 412 4.04 16.30 10.84
N LEU A 413 3.64 15.84 12.01
CA LEU A 413 2.99 14.55 12.23
C LEU A 413 1.53 14.76 12.67
N ASP A 414 0.77 13.67 12.71
CA ASP A 414 -0.60 13.69 13.24
C ASP A 414 -0.56 14.01 14.74
N ASP A 415 -1.41 14.97 15.16
CA ASP A 415 -1.45 15.45 16.53
C ASP A 415 -1.94 14.38 17.54
N SER A 416 -2.46 13.24 17.07
CA SER A 416 -2.83 12.10 17.93
C SER A 416 -1.63 11.29 18.41
N ILE A 417 -0.47 11.42 17.73
CA ILE A 417 0.75 10.69 18.11
C ILE A 417 1.27 11.24 19.45
N PRO A 418 1.53 10.38 20.45
CA PRO A 418 1.98 10.83 21.76
C PRO A 418 3.40 11.44 21.68
N ALA A 419 3.60 12.54 22.44
CA ALA A 419 4.93 13.09 22.65
C ALA A 419 5.88 12.04 23.23
N GLY A 420 7.13 12.02 22.79
CA GLY A 420 8.14 11.06 23.21
C GLY A 420 8.15 9.76 22.42
N ALA A 421 7.21 9.52 21.51
CA ALA A 421 7.25 8.35 20.63
C ALA A 421 8.56 8.36 19.81
N LYS A 422 9.28 7.24 19.79
CA LYS A 422 10.54 7.08 19.07
C LYS A 422 10.28 6.78 17.60
N LEU A 423 11.08 7.38 16.71
CA LEU A 423 11.12 7.05 15.30
C LEU A 423 12.33 6.11 15.05
N TYR A 424 12.10 5.14 14.16
CA TYR A 424 13.08 4.12 13.78
C TYR A 424 13.40 4.22 12.29
#